data_0fbb4e8e819743d6147f2898f839e95e
#
_entry.id   0fbb4e8e819743d6147f2898f839e95e
#
_cell.length_a   1.000
_cell.length_b   1.000
_cell.length_c   1.000
_cell.angle_alpha   90.00
_cell.angle_beta   90.00
_cell.angle_gamma   90.00
#
_symmetry.space_group_name_H-M   'P 1'
#
loop_
_entity.id
_entity.type
_entity.pdbx_description
1 polymer ?
#
loop_
_entity_poly.entity_id
_entity_poly.type
_entity_poly.pdbx_seq_one_letter_code
_entity_poly.pdbx_strand_id
1 'polypeptide(L)'
;MTSVLENAALVVLLRRGRRSPQAYAELVEETGSALAVLDREDLKQTLFDPDPDLDATATEIEAWEARGIDLVSVLDHRYPENLLAVHDRPPLLFITGALSPADARSVAVIGSRQASTAGMRAATEIANHLVEHGYTVTSGLAAGIDTAAHRAALEREGRTVAVIGTGLLRSYPPQNAELQRQIATSCAVVSQFWPEAPPTRRSFPMRNALMSGMSLATVIVEASQTSGARVQARLALAQGRPVFLLDALLEQRWAQELTTRAGTHVVHTPSEITATVERLTAAGPLSG
;
A
#
# COMPACT_ATOMS: atom_id res chain seq x y z
N MET A 1 4.49 14.30 -14.91
CA MET A 1 4.89 14.68 -13.53
C MET A 1 4.03 15.85 -13.12
N THR A 2 3.37 15.75 -11.99
CA THR A 2 2.65 16.87 -11.35
C THR A 2 3.68 17.94 -10.98
N SER A 3 3.32 19.23 -11.09
CA SER A 3 4.27 20.30 -10.75
C SER A 3 4.57 20.30 -9.23
N VAL A 4 5.77 20.74 -8.85
CA VAL A 4 6.16 20.85 -7.42
C VAL A 4 5.15 21.74 -6.67
N LEU A 5 4.61 22.77 -7.31
CA LEU A 5 3.61 23.67 -6.70
C LEU A 5 2.27 22.98 -6.44
N GLU A 6 1.81 22.08 -7.34
CA GLU A 6 0.61 21.29 -7.10
C GLU A 6 0.80 20.34 -5.90
N ASN A 7 1.96 19.69 -5.82
CA ASN A 7 2.29 18.85 -4.68
C ASN A 7 2.42 19.67 -3.39
N ALA A 8 3.02 20.85 -3.44
CA ALA A 8 3.13 21.75 -2.29
C ALA A 8 1.74 22.20 -1.81
N ALA A 9 0.85 22.60 -2.72
CA ALA A 9 -0.53 22.95 -2.39
C ALA A 9 -1.28 21.78 -1.71
N LEU A 10 -1.11 20.57 -2.21
CA LEU A 10 -1.73 19.40 -1.60
C LEU A 10 -1.17 19.11 -0.20
N VAL A 11 0.14 19.26 0.00
CA VAL A 11 0.78 19.14 1.32
C VAL A 11 0.24 20.18 2.30
N VAL A 12 0.11 21.45 1.86
CA VAL A 12 -0.48 22.54 2.65
C VAL A 12 -1.92 22.18 3.05
N LEU A 13 -2.76 21.76 2.11
CA LEU A 13 -4.14 21.38 2.37
C LEU A 13 -4.23 20.24 3.41
N LEU A 14 -3.39 19.22 3.28
CA LEU A 14 -3.34 18.09 4.22
C LEU A 14 -2.86 18.51 5.62
N ARG A 15 -1.91 19.44 5.73
CA ARG A 15 -1.41 19.98 7.00
C ARG A 15 -2.44 20.85 7.70
N ARG A 16 -3.21 21.62 6.96
CA ARG A 16 -4.32 22.41 7.50
C ARG A 16 -5.41 21.52 8.12
N GLY A 17 -5.60 20.31 7.59
CA GLY A 17 -6.50 19.31 8.18
C GLY A 17 -7.96 19.72 8.25
N ARG A 18 -8.41 20.67 7.41
CA ARG A 18 -9.80 21.16 7.38
C ARG A 18 -10.77 20.09 6.86
N ARG A 19 -10.27 19.18 6.05
CA ARG A 19 -10.98 18.03 5.51
C ARG A 19 -10.20 16.73 5.76
N SER A 20 -10.88 15.60 5.65
CA SER A 20 -10.18 14.32 5.66
C SER A 20 -9.28 14.18 4.41
N PRO A 21 -8.19 13.40 4.49
CA PRO A 21 -7.36 13.13 3.31
C PRO A 21 -8.16 12.62 2.12
N GLN A 22 -9.15 11.76 2.34
CA GLN A 22 -10.04 11.22 1.31
C GLN A 22 -10.85 12.33 0.61
N ALA A 23 -11.44 13.24 1.39
CA ALA A 23 -12.18 14.37 0.84
C ALA A 23 -11.30 15.32 0.01
N TYR A 24 -10.01 15.45 0.37
CA TYR A 24 -9.06 16.18 -0.46
C TYR A 24 -8.68 15.40 -1.73
N ALA A 25 -8.55 14.08 -1.67
CA ALA A 25 -8.31 13.28 -2.87
C ALA A 25 -9.42 13.49 -3.91
N GLU A 26 -10.69 13.34 -3.50
CA GLU A 26 -11.86 13.54 -4.36
C GLU A 26 -11.92 14.97 -4.92
N LEU A 27 -11.78 15.98 -4.04
CA LEU A 27 -11.89 17.38 -4.44
C LEU A 27 -10.79 17.81 -5.41
N VAL A 28 -9.57 17.33 -5.20
CA VAL A 28 -8.43 17.65 -6.07
C VAL A 28 -8.57 16.94 -7.42
N GLU A 29 -9.05 15.69 -7.45
CA GLU A 29 -9.34 14.99 -8.71
C GLU A 29 -10.48 15.66 -9.49
N GLU A 30 -11.58 16.02 -8.84
CA GLU A 30 -12.71 16.74 -9.48
C GLU A 30 -12.27 18.09 -10.03
N THR A 31 -11.38 18.80 -9.31
CA THR A 31 -10.91 20.12 -9.71
C THR A 31 -9.77 20.04 -10.75
N GLY A 32 -9.02 18.95 -10.76
CA GLY A 32 -7.80 18.78 -11.56
C GLY A 32 -6.61 19.59 -11.07
N SER A 33 -6.70 20.27 -9.90
CA SER A 33 -5.63 21.10 -9.36
C SER A 33 -5.77 21.29 -7.85
N ALA A 34 -4.71 20.99 -7.11
CA ALA A 34 -4.61 21.26 -5.67
C ALA A 34 -4.44 22.76 -5.38
N LEU A 35 -3.75 23.48 -6.26
CA LEU A 35 -3.64 24.95 -6.18
C LEU A 35 -5.01 25.60 -6.25
N ALA A 36 -5.86 25.21 -7.19
CA ALA A 36 -7.20 25.76 -7.30
C ALA A 36 -8.08 25.43 -6.08
N VAL A 37 -7.88 24.28 -5.44
CA VAL A 37 -8.56 23.94 -4.18
C VAL A 37 -8.05 24.81 -3.04
N LEU A 38 -6.73 25.02 -2.95
CA LEU A 38 -6.11 25.87 -1.94
C LEU A 38 -6.63 27.31 -2.05
N ASP A 39 -6.61 27.89 -3.23
CA ASP A 39 -7.13 29.25 -3.48
C ASP A 39 -8.60 29.39 -3.06
N ARG A 40 -9.45 28.41 -3.36
CA ARG A 40 -10.87 28.42 -2.94
C ARG A 40 -11.03 28.34 -1.43
N GLU A 41 -10.15 27.65 -0.73
CA GLU A 41 -10.15 27.60 0.73
C GLU A 41 -9.64 28.90 1.33
N ASP A 42 -8.66 29.57 0.72
CA ASP A 42 -8.11 30.84 1.17
C ASP A 42 -9.09 31.99 1.00
N LEU A 43 -9.89 32.03 -0.05
CA LEU A 43 -10.99 33.00 -0.24
C LEU A 43 -12.06 32.91 0.88
N LYS A 44 -12.10 31.85 1.65
CA LYS A 44 -13.00 31.64 2.80
C LYS A 44 -12.31 31.86 4.14
N GLN A 45 -11.05 32.30 4.13
CA GLN A 45 -10.24 32.43 5.35
C GLN A 45 -10.66 33.61 6.19
N THR A 46 -10.77 33.37 7.51
CA THR A 46 -10.80 34.45 8.52
C THR A 46 -9.38 34.82 8.91
N LEU A 47 -9.15 36.11 9.24
CA LEU A 47 -7.88 36.80 9.53
C LEU A 47 -6.94 36.14 10.58
N PHE A 48 -7.22 34.97 11.11
CA PHE A 48 -6.53 34.38 12.27
C PHE A 48 -5.87 33.02 12.04
N ASP A 49 -5.93 32.47 10.82
CA ASP A 49 -5.26 31.18 10.51
C ASP A 49 -3.85 31.45 9.96
N PRO A 50 -2.78 30.94 10.61
CA PRO A 50 -1.43 31.05 10.05
C PRO A 50 -1.39 30.24 8.76
N ASP A 51 -1.02 30.90 7.66
CA ASP A 51 -0.92 30.26 6.35
C ASP A 51 0.45 29.56 6.23
N PRO A 52 0.52 28.21 6.06
CA PRO A 52 1.79 27.58 5.75
C PRO A 52 2.28 28.14 4.40
N ASP A 53 3.47 28.66 4.40
CA ASP A 53 4.11 29.21 3.21
C ASP A 53 4.22 28.13 2.12
N LEU A 54 3.60 28.35 0.96
CA LEU A 54 3.64 27.44 -0.18
C LEU A 54 5.07 27.26 -0.70
N ASP A 55 5.87 28.34 -0.72
CA ASP A 55 7.27 28.31 -1.17
C ASP A 55 8.15 27.52 -0.20
N ALA A 56 7.92 27.68 1.13
CA ALA A 56 8.62 26.88 2.13
C ALA A 56 8.28 25.39 2.00
N THR A 57 7.02 25.08 1.69
CA THR A 57 6.59 23.70 1.46
C THR A 57 7.21 23.13 0.17
N ALA A 58 7.31 23.91 -0.89
CA ALA A 58 7.99 23.51 -2.12
C ALA A 58 9.48 23.19 -1.87
N THR A 59 10.16 24.07 -1.11
CA THR A 59 11.56 23.85 -0.68
C THR A 59 11.72 22.57 0.16
N GLU A 60 10.76 22.28 1.05
CA GLU A 60 10.76 21.04 1.84
C GLU A 60 10.59 19.80 0.94
N ILE A 61 9.74 19.86 -0.08
CA ILE A 61 9.57 18.77 -1.06
C ILE A 61 10.89 18.54 -1.82
N GLU A 62 11.55 19.60 -2.28
CA GLU A 62 12.87 19.50 -2.92
C GLU A 62 13.92 18.84 -1.99
N ALA A 63 13.86 19.16 -0.69
CA ALA A 63 14.73 18.52 0.30
C ALA A 63 14.41 17.02 0.49
N TRP A 64 13.16 16.58 0.35
CA TRP A 64 12.80 15.17 0.36
C TRP A 64 13.28 14.47 -0.93
N GLU A 65 13.09 15.10 -2.09
CA GLU A 65 13.57 14.59 -3.39
C GLU A 65 15.09 14.42 -3.40
N ALA A 66 15.84 15.39 -2.83
CA ALA A 66 17.29 15.28 -2.67
C ALA A 66 17.72 14.11 -1.77
N ARG A 67 16.82 13.59 -0.94
CA ARG A 67 17.01 12.38 -0.11
C ARG A 67 16.46 11.13 -0.77
N GLY A 68 16.07 11.19 -2.04
CA GLY A 68 15.51 10.08 -2.80
C GLY A 68 14.07 9.72 -2.44
N ILE A 69 13.33 10.64 -1.82
CA ILE A 69 11.90 10.48 -1.53
C ILE A 69 11.09 11.27 -2.56
N ASP A 70 10.41 10.57 -3.44
CA ASP A 70 9.53 11.15 -4.44
C ASP A 70 8.09 11.26 -3.90
N LEU A 71 7.35 12.28 -4.35
CA LEU A 71 5.93 12.48 -4.06
C LEU A 71 5.11 12.15 -5.28
N VAL A 72 4.07 11.32 -5.08
CA VAL A 72 3.12 10.94 -6.12
C VAL A 72 1.71 11.24 -5.60
N SER A 73 1.05 12.22 -6.19
CA SER A 73 -0.31 12.60 -5.84
C SER A 73 -1.34 11.91 -6.73
N VAL A 74 -2.61 11.97 -6.36
CA VAL A 74 -3.74 11.47 -7.17
C VAL A 74 -3.82 12.10 -8.56
N LEU A 75 -3.18 13.26 -8.78
CA LEU A 75 -3.07 13.92 -10.09
C LEU A 75 -1.90 13.42 -10.93
N ASP A 76 -0.98 12.63 -10.36
CA ASP A 76 0.19 12.13 -11.08
C ASP A 76 -0.15 10.82 -11.83
N HIS A 77 0.23 10.73 -13.09
CA HIS A 77 0.06 9.51 -13.89
C HIS A 77 0.79 8.28 -13.34
N ARG A 78 1.74 8.46 -12.40
CA ARG A 78 2.42 7.37 -11.67
C ARG A 78 1.64 6.87 -10.46
N TYR A 79 0.51 7.52 -10.13
CA TYR A 79 -0.32 7.06 -9.02
C TYR A 79 -0.86 5.65 -9.32
N PRO A 80 -0.81 4.69 -8.36
CA PRO A 80 -1.17 3.30 -8.62
C PRO A 80 -2.60 3.16 -9.15
N GLU A 81 -2.76 2.60 -10.34
CA GLU A 81 -4.06 2.46 -11.01
C GLU A 81 -5.08 1.70 -10.15
N ASN A 82 -4.64 0.60 -9.53
CA ASN A 82 -5.51 -0.18 -8.65
C ASN A 82 -6.05 0.65 -7.47
N LEU A 83 -5.28 1.63 -7.01
CA LEU A 83 -5.64 2.47 -5.87
C LEU A 83 -6.66 3.55 -6.26
N LEU A 84 -6.70 3.99 -7.53
CA LEU A 84 -7.69 4.95 -8.02
C LEU A 84 -9.13 4.43 -7.85
N ALA A 85 -9.34 3.11 -7.93
CA ALA A 85 -10.64 2.48 -7.72
C ALA A 85 -11.06 2.38 -6.25
N VAL A 86 -10.21 2.80 -5.30
CA VAL A 86 -10.47 2.69 -3.86
C VAL A 86 -10.97 4.02 -3.31
N HIS A 87 -12.17 4.00 -2.70
CA HIS A 87 -12.80 5.21 -2.17
C HIS A 87 -11.96 5.92 -1.09
N ASP A 88 -11.32 5.17 -0.19
CA ASP A 88 -10.52 5.70 0.92
C ASP A 88 -9.02 5.85 0.58
N ARG A 89 -8.70 6.06 -0.71
CA ARG A 89 -7.32 6.25 -1.18
C ARG A 89 -6.68 7.50 -0.59
N PRO A 90 -5.40 7.45 -0.24
CA PRO A 90 -4.67 8.64 0.19
C PRO A 90 -4.40 9.57 -1.01
N PRO A 91 -4.55 10.90 -0.86
CA PRO A 91 -4.29 11.85 -1.94
C PRO A 91 -2.82 11.94 -2.35
N LEU A 92 -1.92 11.48 -1.48
CA LEU A 92 -0.46 11.61 -1.63
C LEU A 92 0.24 10.36 -1.13
N LEU A 93 1.24 9.91 -1.89
CA LEU A 93 2.16 8.84 -1.56
C LEU A 93 3.59 9.36 -1.55
N PHE A 94 4.39 8.90 -0.58
CA PHE A 94 5.83 9.05 -0.53
C PHE A 94 6.47 7.75 -1.00
N ILE A 95 7.48 7.83 -1.88
CA ILE A 95 8.08 6.67 -2.53
C ILE A 95 9.59 6.79 -2.49
N THR A 96 10.28 5.71 -2.15
CA THR A 96 11.72 5.53 -2.43
C THR A 96 11.89 4.37 -3.41
N GLY A 97 12.82 4.50 -4.35
CA GLY A 97 12.87 3.66 -5.53
C GLY A 97 11.89 4.14 -6.60
N ALA A 98 11.34 3.24 -7.40
CA ALA A 98 10.42 3.63 -8.47
C ALA A 98 9.25 2.65 -8.62
N LEU A 99 8.03 3.17 -8.65
CA LEU A 99 6.86 2.41 -9.09
C LEU A 99 6.96 2.12 -10.59
N SER A 100 6.37 1.02 -11.01
CA SER A 100 6.32 0.57 -12.39
C SER A 100 4.87 0.26 -12.80
N PRO A 101 4.49 0.41 -14.07
CA PRO A 101 3.20 -0.08 -14.55
C PRO A 101 2.97 -1.57 -14.26
N ALA A 102 4.04 -2.38 -14.14
CA ALA A 102 3.94 -3.78 -13.73
C ALA A 102 3.35 -3.97 -12.33
N ASP A 103 3.42 -2.95 -11.45
CA ASP A 103 2.86 -3.03 -10.10
C ASP A 103 1.33 -3.06 -10.07
N ALA A 104 0.66 -2.68 -11.17
CA ALA A 104 -0.78 -2.90 -11.32
C ALA A 104 -1.12 -4.41 -11.27
N ARG A 105 -0.18 -5.28 -11.64
CA ARG A 105 -0.29 -6.73 -11.57
C ARG A 105 0.37 -7.27 -10.29
N SER A 106 -0.04 -6.78 -9.14
CA SER A 106 0.53 -7.16 -7.84
C SER A 106 -0.40 -8.00 -6.98
N VAL A 107 0.19 -8.85 -6.14
CA VAL A 107 -0.50 -9.66 -5.14
C VAL A 107 0.15 -9.43 -3.78
N ALA A 108 -0.65 -9.09 -2.78
CA ALA A 108 -0.18 -8.92 -1.40
C ALA A 108 0.00 -10.28 -0.73
N VAL A 109 1.19 -10.56 -0.19
CA VAL A 109 1.51 -11.77 0.59
C VAL A 109 1.80 -11.36 2.02
N ILE A 110 0.95 -11.79 2.96
CA ILE A 110 1.00 -11.31 4.34
C ILE A 110 0.80 -12.45 5.36
N GLY A 111 1.16 -12.17 6.60
CA GLY A 111 0.86 -13.12 7.66
C GLY A 111 1.44 -12.78 9.03
N SER A 112 1.74 -13.82 9.79
CA SER A 112 2.26 -13.76 11.15
C SER A 112 3.65 -13.11 11.20
N ARG A 113 3.86 -12.24 12.20
CA ARG A 113 5.19 -11.71 12.54
C ARG A 113 6.07 -12.74 13.25
N GLN A 114 5.44 -13.72 13.87
CA GLN A 114 6.06 -14.89 14.52
C GLN A 114 5.68 -16.13 13.71
N ALA A 115 6.11 -16.16 12.45
CA ALA A 115 5.79 -17.23 11.52
C ALA A 115 6.51 -18.52 11.86
N SER A 116 5.83 -19.64 11.67
CA SER A 116 6.44 -20.97 11.73
C SER A 116 7.41 -21.17 10.54
N THR A 117 8.29 -22.14 10.65
CA THR A 117 9.16 -22.56 9.53
C THR A 117 8.33 -22.97 8.31
N ALA A 118 7.21 -23.66 8.52
CA ALA A 118 6.30 -24.04 7.46
C ALA A 118 5.65 -22.81 6.80
N GLY A 119 5.19 -21.84 7.60
CA GLY A 119 4.62 -20.58 7.10
C GLY A 119 5.64 -19.77 6.28
N MET A 120 6.87 -19.64 6.76
CA MET A 120 7.94 -18.94 6.01
C MET A 120 8.24 -19.63 4.67
N ARG A 121 8.29 -20.99 4.65
CA ARG A 121 8.48 -21.74 3.42
C ARG A 121 7.31 -21.54 2.45
N ALA A 122 6.07 -21.61 2.92
CA ALA A 122 4.90 -21.37 2.09
C ALA A 122 4.89 -19.94 1.51
N ALA A 123 5.27 -18.90 2.30
CA ALA A 123 5.42 -17.54 1.80
C ALA A 123 6.48 -17.44 0.69
N THR A 124 7.61 -18.12 0.85
CA THR A 124 8.68 -18.18 -0.15
C THR A 124 8.18 -18.87 -1.44
N GLU A 125 7.51 -20.00 -1.33
CA GLU A 125 6.96 -20.75 -2.48
C GLU A 125 5.93 -19.91 -3.25
N ILE A 126 5.02 -19.23 -2.53
CA ILE A 126 4.02 -18.34 -3.13
C ILE A 126 4.69 -17.16 -3.83
N ALA A 127 5.65 -16.49 -3.18
CA ALA A 127 6.34 -15.35 -3.76
C ALA A 127 7.14 -15.75 -5.02
N ASN A 128 7.83 -16.89 -4.99
CA ASN A 128 8.53 -17.42 -6.15
C ASN A 128 7.58 -17.69 -7.33
N HIS A 129 6.45 -18.34 -7.06
CA HIS A 129 5.44 -18.62 -8.07
C HIS A 129 4.85 -17.33 -8.67
N LEU A 130 4.55 -16.33 -7.83
CA LEU A 130 4.05 -15.03 -8.29
C LEU A 130 5.05 -14.35 -9.22
N VAL A 131 6.33 -14.32 -8.85
CA VAL A 131 7.41 -13.75 -9.68
C VAL A 131 7.53 -14.49 -11.01
N GLU A 132 7.53 -15.81 -11.00
CA GLU A 132 7.62 -16.66 -12.21
C GLU A 132 6.45 -16.41 -13.19
N HIS A 133 5.29 -15.95 -12.68
CA HIS A 133 4.11 -15.62 -13.48
C HIS A 133 3.95 -14.10 -13.75
N GLY A 134 5.02 -13.31 -13.53
CA GLY A 134 5.05 -11.88 -13.84
C GLY A 134 4.20 -11.01 -12.90
N TYR A 135 3.95 -11.46 -11.67
CA TYR A 135 3.32 -10.65 -10.64
C TYR A 135 4.35 -9.92 -9.78
N THR A 136 4.05 -8.70 -9.39
CA THR A 136 4.76 -8.00 -8.32
C THR A 136 4.29 -8.54 -6.96
N VAL A 137 5.23 -8.90 -6.09
CA VAL A 137 4.93 -9.28 -4.71
C VAL A 137 4.81 -8.02 -3.87
N THR A 138 3.63 -7.74 -3.32
CA THR A 138 3.44 -6.63 -2.38
C THR A 138 3.40 -7.17 -0.96
N SER A 139 4.09 -6.51 -0.01
CA SER A 139 4.00 -6.87 1.41
C SER A 139 4.34 -5.68 2.31
N GLY A 140 4.19 -5.89 3.62
CA GLY A 140 4.24 -4.80 4.61
C GLY A 140 5.57 -4.65 5.34
N LEU A 141 6.61 -5.33 4.93
CA LEU A 141 7.95 -5.29 5.53
C LEU A 141 7.97 -5.67 7.04
N ALA A 142 6.94 -6.35 7.56
CA ALA A 142 6.93 -6.87 8.91
C ALA A 142 7.88 -8.08 9.04
N ALA A 143 8.24 -8.45 10.27
CA ALA A 143 8.94 -9.72 10.53
C ALA A 143 8.09 -10.93 10.07
N GLY A 144 8.70 -12.08 9.85
CA GLY A 144 8.04 -13.33 9.50
C GLY A 144 7.62 -13.40 8.03
N ILE A 145 6.35 -13.61 7.76
CA ILE A 145 5.81 -13.86 6.41
C ILE A 145 6.18 -12.75 5.43
N ASP A 146 5.99 -11.47 5.81
CA ASP A 146 6.28 -10.34 4.93
C ASP A 146 7.77 -10.32 4.52
N THR A 147 8.67 -10.55 5.48
CA THR A 147 10.12 -10.63 5.24
C THR A 147 10.46 -11.79 4.29
N ALA A 148 9.86 -12.98 4.49
CA ALA A 148 10.09 -14.15 3.64
C ALA A 148 9.63 -13.89 2.20
N ALA A 149 8.45 -13.29 2.02
CA ALA A 149 7.91 -12.96 0.71
C ALA A 149 8.79 -11.96 -0.06
N HIS A 150 9.23 -10.87 0.60
CA HIS A 150 10.11 -9.88 -0.03
C HIS A 150 11.46 -10.47 -0.45
N ARG A 151 12.09 -11.24 0.45
CA ARG A 151 13.39 -11.88 0.15
C ARG A 151 13.28 -12.85 -1.00
N ALA A 152 12.26 -13.72 -1.00
CA ALA A 152 12.05 -14.67 -2.08
C ALA A 152 11.90 -13.97 -3.44
N ALA A 153 11.15 -12.86 -3.50
CA ALA A 153 11.01 -12.09 -4.72
C ALA A 153 12.33 -11.48 -5.19
N LEU A 154 13.14 -10.92 -4.27
CA LEU A 154 14.45 -10.34 -4.61
C LEU A 154 15.45 -11.41 -5.04
N GLU A 155 15.49 -12.58 -4.36
CA GLU A 155 16.36 -13.72 -4.69
C GLU A 155 16.09 -14.29 -6.09
N ARG A 156 14.86 -14.12 -6.60
CA ARG A 156 14.44 -14.47 -7.96
C ARG A 156 14.60 -13.33 -8.96
N GLU A 157 15.28 -12.25 -8.58
CA GLU A 157 15.38 -11.03 -9.39
C GLU A 157 14.01 -10.50 -9.83
N GLY A 158 12.97 -10.86 -9.07
CA GLY A 158 11.60 -10.45 -9.28
C GLY A 158 11.28 -9.11 -8.64
N ARG A 159 10.11 -8.58 -8.99
CA ARG A 159 9.67 -7.29 -8.48
C ARG A 159 8.89 -7.42 -7.17
N THR A 160 9.23 -6.55 -6.21
CA THR A 160 8.49 -6.46 -4.94
C THR A 160 8.29 -5.02 -4.52
N VAL A 161 7.12 -4.71 -3.96
CA VAL A 161 6.78 -3.38 -3.42
C VAL A 161 6.50 -3.51 -1.93
N ALA A 162 7.29 -2.79 -1.11
CA ALA A 162 7.05 -2.72 0.31
C ALA A 162 6.14 -1.53 0.64
N VAL A 163 4.98 -1.79 1.27
CA VAL A 163 4.10 -0.74 1.78
C VAL A 163 4.30 -0.65 3.29
N ILE A 164 4.78 0.49 3.80
CA ILE A 164 5.19 0.60 5.20
C ILE A 164 4.25 1.46 6.06
N GLY A 165 4.21 1.17 7.35
CA GLY A 165 3.36 1.86 8.33
C GLY A 165 4.06 3.00 9.07
N THR A 166 5.19 3.49 8.53
CA THR A 166 5.99 4.61 9.03
C THR A 166 6.32 5.55 7.90
N GLY A 167 6.89 6.70 8.17
CA GLY A 167 7.56 7.49 7.15
C GLY A 167 8.80 6.78 6.61
N LEU A 168 9.21 7.14 5.38
CA LEU A 168 10.29 6.47 4.65
C LEU A 168 11.67 6.64 5.28
N LEU A 169 11.86 7.66 6.12
CA LEU A 169 13.10 7.89 6.87
C LEU A 169 13.20 7.04 8.15
N ARG A 170 12.24 6.14 8.34
CA ARG A 170 12.17 5.20 9.46
C ARG A 170 12.13 3.77 8.94
N SER A 171 12.79 2.87 9.66
CA SER A 171 12.68 1.42 9.41
C SER A 171 12.00 0.74 10.59
N TYR A 172 10.92 0.02 10.30
CA TYR A 172 10.21 -0.74 11.31
C TYR A 172 9.71 -2.09 10.76
N PRO A 173 10.08 -3.24 11.37
CA PRO A 173 10.98 -3.33 12.53
C PRO A 173 12.45 -3.00 12.14
N PRO A 174 13.30 -2.56 13.08
CA PRO A 174 14.69 -2.16 12.76
C PRO A 174 15.50 -3.26 12.07
N GLN A 175 15.20 -4.52 12.34
CA GLN A 175 15.87 -5.69 11.73
C GLN A 175 15.69 -5.74 10.20
N ASN A 176 14.65 -5.12 9.67
CA ASN A 176 14.36 -5.08 8.24
C ASN A 176 14.90 -3.81 7.54
N ALA A 177 15.71 -3.00 8.22
CA ALA A 177 16.27 -1.77 7.63
C ALA A 177 17.09 -2.05 6.36
N GLU A 178 17.90 -3.12 6.39
CA GLU A 178 18.67 -3.55 5.21
C GLU A 178 17.77 -3.98 4.07
N LEU A 179 16.76 -4.81 4.35
CA LEU A 179 15.78 -5.26 3.36
C LEU A 179 15.01 -4.07 2.77
N GLN A 180 14.62 -3.08 3.59
CA GLN A 180 13.99 -1.85 3.12
C GLN A 180 14.87 -1.12 2.10
N ARG A 181 16.19 -0.99 2.37
CA ARG A 181 17.15 -0.35 1.45
C ARG A 181 17.31 -1.13 0.16
N GLN A 182 17.43 -2.47 0.23
CA GLN A 182 17.51 -3.34 -0.95
C GLN A 182 16.28 -3.17 -1.85
N ILE A 183 15.07 -3.20 -1.27
CA ILE A 183 13.82 -2.98 -2.00
C ILE A 183 13.79 -1.58 -2.62
N ALA A 184 14.19 -0.53 -1.88
CA ALA A 184 14.23 0.83 -2.39
C ALA A 184 15.22 1.00 -3.57
N THR A 185 16.30 0.21 -3.60
CA THR A 185 17.31 0.29 -4.65
C THR A 185 16.86 -0.34 -5.96
N SER A 186 16.17 -1.48 -5.91
CA SER A 186 15.81 -2.27 -7.11
C SER A 186 14.33 -2.22 -7.48
N CYS A 187 13.48 -1.81 -6.54
CA CYS A 187 12.02 -1.83 -6.65
C CYS A 187 11.42 -0.53 -6.07
N ALA A 188 10.41 -0.65 -5.17
CA ALA A 188 9.81 0.52 -4.52
C ALA A 188 9.43 0.24 -3.05
N VAL A 189 9.58 1.26 -2.21
CA VAL A 189 8.99 1.34 -0.87
C VAL A 189 8.00 2.50 -0.85
N VAL A 190 6.79 2.25 -0.42
CA VAL A 190 5.66 3.18 -0.46
C VAL A 190 5.14 3.47 0.94
N SER A 191 4.85 4.72 1.22
CA SER A 191 4.21 5.17 2.44
C SER A 191 3.20 6.29 2.17
N GLN A 192 2.11 6.34 2.95
CA GLN A 192 1.19 7.49 2.99
C GLN A 192 1.46 8.44 4.17
N PHE A 193 2.52 8.17 4.93
CA PHE A 193 2.87 8.92 6.14
C PHE A 193 4.03 9.87 5.85
N TRP A 194 4.06 11.02 6.57
CA TRP A 194 5.15 11.99 6.44
C TRP A 194 6.52 11.31 6.63
N PRO A 195 7.58 11.76 5.94
CA PRO A 195 8.86 11.05 5.88
C PRO A 195 9.49 10.65 7.22
N GLU A 196 9.29 11.47 8.27
CA GLU A 196 9.79 11.21 9.63
C GLU A 196 8.76 10.51 10.54
N ALA A 197 7.55 10.22 10.07
CA ALA A 197 6.47 9.71 10.92
C ALA A 197 6.85 8.40 11.63
N PRO A 198 6.71 8.33 12.97
CA PRO A 198 7.00 7.11 13.73
C PRO A 198 5.91 6.05 13.52
N PRO A 199 6.19 4.77 13.85
CA PRO A 199 5.16 3.74 13.87
C PRO A 199 4.13 4.04 14.97
N THR A 200 2.85 3.91 14.65
CA THR A 200 1.74 4.06 15.58
C THR A 200 0.77 2.90 15.47
N ARG A 201 -0.05 2.67 16.50
CA ARG A 201 -1.10 1.64 16.43
C ARG A 201 -2.12 1.90 15.31
N ARG A 202 -2.33 3.17 14.94
CA ARG A 202 -3.27 3.58 13.88
C ARG A 202 -2.66 3.46 12.48
N SER A 203 -1.35 3.65 12.34
CA SER A 203 -0.71 3.63 11.04
C SER A 203 -0.70 2.24 10.38
N PHE A 204 -0.69 1.15 11.16
CA PHE A 204 -0.70 -0.20 10.59
C PHE A 204 -2.00 -0.57 9.88
N PRO A 205 -3.22 -0.35 10.45
CA PRO A 205 -4.46 -0.54 9.70
C PRO A 205 -4.56 0.34 8.44
N MET A 206 -4.13 1.60 8.51
CA MET A 206 -4.11 2.50 7.35
C MET A 206 -3.17 1.99 6.26
N ARG A 207 -1.95 1.55 6.62
CA ARG A 207 -1.03 0.91 5.70
C ARG A 207 -1.62 -0.37 5.07
N ASN A 208 -2.33 -1.16 5.85
CA ASN A 208 -2.97 -2.37 5.34
C ASN A 208 -4.05 -2.05 4.30
N ALA A 209 -4.84 -1.00 4.50
CA ALA A 209 -5.80 -0.51 3.52
C ALA A 209 -5.10 -0.05 2.23
N LEU A 210 -4.01 0.72 2.35
CA LEU A 210 -3.20 1.13 1.20
C LEU A 210 -2.66 -0.09 0.44
N MET A 211 -2.07 -1.07 1.14
CA MET A 211 -1.48 -2.26 0.53
C MET A 211 -2.52 -3.12 -0.20
N SER A 212 -3.69 -3.35 0.41
CA SER A 212 -4.76 -4.10 -0.25
C SER A 212 -5.34 -3.35 -1.44
N GLY A 213 -5.47 -2.03 -1.35
CA GLY A 213 -5.94 -1.18 -2.45
C GLY A 213 -5.00 -1.15 -3.66
N MET A 214 -3.68 -1.17 -3.43
CA MET A 214 -2.67 -1.26 -4.49
C MET A 214 -2.62 -2.62 -5.18
N SER A 215 -3.09 -3.69 -4.52
CA SER A 215 -2.94 -5.07 -4.99
C SER A 215 -4.22 -5.59 -5.64
N LEU A 216 -4.09 -6.50 -6.60
CA LEU A 216 -5.21 -7.24 -7.19
C LEU A 216 -5.87 -8.18 -6.18
N ALA A 217 -5.08 -8.73 -5.25
CA ALA A 217 -5.52 -9.71 -4.27
C ALA A 217 -4.64 -9.71 -3.02
N THR A 218 -5.12 -10.32 -1.95
CA THR A 218 -4.36 -10.54 -0.71
C THR A 218 -4.31 -12.02 -0.36
N VAL A 219 -3.11 -12.57 -0.19
CA VAL A 219 -2.88 -13.94 0.29
C VAL A 219 -2.47 -13.90 1.76
N ILE A 220 -3.20 -14.63 2.61
CA ILE A 220 -2.87 -14.81 4.01
C ILE A 220 -2.25 -16.20 4.18
N VAL A 221 -0.96 -16.22 4.51
CA VAL A 221 -0.18 -17.47 4.62
C VAL A 221 -0.35 -18.11 5.98
N GLU A 222 -0.16 -17.34 7.04
CA GLU A 222 -0.28 -17.79 8.43
C GLU A 222 -0.76 -16.63 9.31
N ALA A 223 -1.73 -16.87 10.18
CA ALA A 223 -2.22 -15.83 11.08
C ALA A 223 -2.88 -16.42 12.32
N SER A 224 -2.58 -15.85 13.49
CA SER A 224 -3.29 -16.18 14.73
C SER A 224 -4.60 -15.43 14.88
N GLN A 225 -5.38 -15.80 15.91
CA GLN A 225 -6.65 -15.16 16.26
C GLN A 225 -6.54 -13.63 16.44
N THR A 226 -5.40 -13.11 16.89
CA THR A 226 -5.15 -11.70 17.16
C THR A 226 -4.32 -10.99 16.08
N SER A 227 -4.06 -11.68 14.96
CA SER A 227 -3.20 -11.16 13.88
C SER A 227 -3.82 -9.96 13.16
N GLY A 228 -2.98 -8.97 12.81
CA GLY A 228 -3.33 -7.86 11.92
C GLY A 228 -3.74 -8.30 10.51
N ALA A 229 -3.36 -9.50 10.08
CA ALA A 229 -3.78 -10.08 8.80
C ALA A 229 -5.30 -10.22 8.68
N ARG A 230 -6.00 -10.49 9.79
CA ARG A 230 -7.48 -10.51 9.82
C ARG A 230 -8.10 -9.13 9.52
N VAL A 231 -7.46 -8.06 10.00
CA VAL A 231 -7.90 -6.69 9.70
C VAL A 231 -7.71 -6.42 8.22
N GLN A 232 -6.56 -6.79 7.67
CA GLN A 232 -6.28 -6.63 6.24
C GLN A 232 -7.23 -7.44 5.37
N ALA A 233 -7.56 -8.68 5.72
CA ALA A 233 -8.56 -9.47 4.99
C ALA A 233 -9.90 -8.73 4.86
N ARG A 234 -10.38 -8.15 5.96
CA ARG A 234 -11.64 -7.39 5.94
C ARG A 234 -11.55 -6.13 5.10
N LEU A 235 -10.42 -5.42 5.16
CA LEU A 235 -10.18 -4.23 4.34
C LEU A 235 -10.12 -4.59 2.85
N ALA A 236 -9.40 -5.65 2.48
CA ALA A 236 -9.32 -6.12 1.11
C ALA A 236 -10.72 -6.46 0.54
N LEU A 237 -11.52 -7.24 1.28
CA LEU A 237 -12.88 -7.56 0.86
C LEU A 237 -13.78 -6.33 0.77
N ALA A 238 -13.65 -5.36 1.69
CA ALA A 238 -14.39 -4.10 1.62
C ALA A 238 -14.02 -3.25 0.40
N GLN A 239 -12.80 -3.39 -0.10
CA GLN A 239 -12.30 -2.75 -1.33
C GLN A 239 -12.58 -3.58 -2.60
N GLY A 240 -13.37 -4.66 -2.50
CA GLY A 240 -13.67 -5.56 -3.62
C GLY A 240 -12.47 -6.42 -4.07
N ARG A 241 -11.42 -6.52 -3.24
CA ARG A 241 -10.22 -7.32 -3.55
C ARG A 241 -10.36 -8.74 -2.99
N PRO A 242 -10.16 -9.79 -3.79
CA PRO A 242 -10.23 -11.16 -3.32
C PRO A 242 -9.16 -11.47 -2.27
N VAL A 243 -9.53 -12.33 -1.32
CA VAL A 243 -8.66 -12.81 -0.25
C VAL A 243 -8.47 -14.30 -0.39
N PHE A 244 -7.23 -14.73 -0.41
CA PHE A 244 -6.83 -16.13 -0.43
C PHE A 244 -6.35 -16.56 0.95
N LEU A 245 -6.92 -17.64 1.44
CA LEU A 245 -6.52 -18.30 2.69
C LEU A 245 -5.85 -19.63 2.36
N LEU A 246 -4.65 -19.86 2.88
CA LEU A 246 -4.11 -21.24 2.84
C LEU A 246 -4.99 -22.16 3.69
N ASP A 247 -5.19 -23.38 3.24
CA ASP A 247 -6.05 -24.37 3.89
C ASP A 247 -5.71 -24.63 5.36
N ALA A 248 -4.42 -24.60 5.73
CA ALA A 248 -3.97 -24.68 7.12
C ALA A 248 -4.59 -23.62 8.04
N LEU A 249 -5.02 -22.46 7.50
CA LEU A 249 -5.70 -21.43 8.29
C LEU A 249 -7.11 -21.87 8.73
N LEU A 250 -7.70 -22.87 8.10
CA LEU A 250 -9.04 -23.37 8.45
C LEU A 250 -9.10 -24.06 9.83
N GLU A 251 -7.96 -24.33 10.45
CA GLU A 251 -7.89 -24.71 11.87
C GLU A 251 -8.32 -23.54 12.79
N GLN A 252 -8.29 -22.30 12.26
CA GLN A 252 -8.67 -21.10 12.99
C GLN A 252 -10.15 -20.75 12.73
N ARG A 253 -10.93 -20.61 13.77
CA ARG A 253 -12.36 -20.25 13.66
C ARG A 253 -12.63 -18.99 12.83
N TRP A 254 -11.80 -17.96 13.00
CA TRP A 254 -11.96 -16.72 12.22
C TRP A 254 -11.78 -16.94 10.70
N ALA A 255 -10.91 -17.87 10.30
CA ALA A 255 -10.70 -18.19 8.89
C ALA A 255 -11.92 -18.94 8.33
N GLN A 256 -12.46 -19.89 9.08
CA GLN A 256 -13.72 -20.56 8.73
C GLN A 256 -14.87 -19.56 8.57
N GLU A 257 -15.01 -18.61 9.50
CA GLU A 257 -16.00 -17.53 9.41
C GLU A 257 -15.78 -16.65 8.18
N LEU A 258 -14.51 -16.40 7.78
CA LEU A 258 -14.20 -15.56 6.63
C LEU A 258 -14.55 -16.25 5.30
N THR A 259 -14.46 -17.59 5.20
CA THR A 259 -14.82 -18.33 3.97
C THR A 259 -16.28 -18.17 3.56
N THR A 260 -17.15 -17.76 4.48
CA THR A 260 -18.56 -17.47 4.16
C THR A 260 -18.75 -16.14 3.43
N ARG A 261 -17.73 -15.29 3.36
CA ARG A 261 -17.80 -14.00 2.68
C ARG A 261 -17.43 -14.12 1.22
N ALA A 262 -18.22 -13.50 0.36
CA ALA A 262 -17.92 -13.40 -1.07
C ALA A 262 -16.51 -12.78 -1.28
N GLY A 263 -15.77 -13.28 -2.26
CA GLY A 263 -14.39 -12.87 -2.53
C GLY A 263 -13.33 -13.56 -1.66
N THR A 264 -13.72 -14.47 -0.75
CA THR A 264 -12.77 -15.30 0.00
C THR A 264 -12.62 -16.66 -0.69
N HIS A 265 -11.37 -17.05 -0.91
CA HIS A 265 -11.00 -18.34 -1.56
C HIS A 265 -10.05 -19.12 -0.66
N VAL A 266 -10.29 -20.40 -0.49
CA VAL A 266 -9.34 -21.33 0.13
C VAL A 266 -8.47 -21.91 -0.96
N VAL A 267 -7.16 -21.95 -0.76
CA VAL A 267 -6.18 -22.44 -1.75
C VAL A 267 -5.21 -23.41 -1.09
N HIS A 268 -4.81 -24.42 -1.86
CA HIS A 268 -3.86 -25.46 -1.47
C HIS A 268 -2.51 -25.27 -2.15
N THR A 269 -2.50 -24.62 -3.31
CA THR A 269 -1.31 -24.42 -4.13
C THR A 269 -1.18 -22.97 -4.61
N PRO A 270 0.05 -22.48 -4.86
CA PRO A 270 0.25 -21.15 -5.44
C PRO A 270 -0.42 -20.96 -6.81
N SER A 271 -0.52 -22.03 -7.63
CA SER A 271 -1.16 -21.97 -8.96
C SER A 271 -2.66 -21.66 -8.90
N GLU A 272 -3.34 -22.08 -7.85
CA GLU A 272 -4.75 -21.74 -7.65
C GLU A 272 -4.96 -20.23 -7.42
N ILE A 273 -3.98 -19.56 -6.82
CA ILE A 273 -4.00 -18.10 -6.60
C ILE A 273 -3.98 -17.39 -7.95
N THR A 274 -2.95 -17.65 -8.78
CA THR A 274 -2.78 -16.99 -10.07
C THR A 274 -3.91 -17.31 -11.03
N ALA A 275 -4.35 -18.56 -11.14
CA ALA A 275 -5.48 -18.96 -11.96
C ALA A 275 -6.78 -18.24 -11.55
N THR A 276 -7.01 -18.07 -10.25
CA THR A 276 -8.21 -17.35 -9.78
C THR A 276 -8.11 -15.84 -10.03
N VAL A 277 -6.94 -15.22 -9.78
CA VAL A 277 -6.71 -13.80 -10.09
C VAL A 277 -6.93 -13.54 -11.57
N GLU A 278 -6.36 -14.36 -12.46
CA GLU A 278 -6.52 -14.22 -13.92
C GLU A 278 -7.97 -14.35 -14.36
N ARG A 279 -8.69 -15.31 -13.83
CA ARG A 279 -10.13 -15.48 -14.11
C ARG A 279 -10.95 -14.27 -13.66
N LEU A 280 -10.68 -13.72 -12.47
CA LEU A 280 -11.40 -12.57 -11.94
C LEU A 280 -11.08 -11.27 -12.72
N THR A 281 -9.82 -11.07 -13.09
CA THR A 281 -9.41 -9.90 -13.89
C THR A 281 -9.91 -9.97 -15.32
N ALA A 282 -9.98 -11.15 -15.94
CA ALA A 282 -10.55 -11.35 -17.27
C ALA A 282 -12.08 -11.11 -17.33
N ALA A 283 -12.79 -11.33 -16.21
CA ALA A 283 -14.22 -11.09 -16.13
C ALA A 283 -14.61 -9.60 -16.07
N GLY A 284 -13.64 -8.69 -15.99
CA GLY A 284 -13.86 -7.25 -15.78
C GLY A 284 -14.21 -6.91 -14.32
N PRO A 285 -14.22 -5.61 -13.96
CA PRO A 285 -14.64 -5.20 -12.63
C PRO A 285 -16.06 -5.70 -12.39
N LEU A 286 -16.29 -6.39 -11.27
CA LEU A 286 -17.63 -6.76 -10.83
C LEU A 286 -18.45 -5.48 -10.70
N SER A 287 -19.26 -5.19 -11.72
CA SER A 287 -20.25 -4.12 -11.69
C SER A 287 -21.28 -4.48 -10.63
N GLY A 288 -21.17 -3.84 -9.48
CA GLY A 288 -22.08 -3.93 -8.36
C GLY A 288 -22.42 -2.56 -7.84
#